data_6fc0af68f14921f41adcef7ecc0c61d9
#
_entry.id   6fc0af68f14921f41adcef7ecc0c61d9
#
_cell.length_a   1.000
_cell.length_b   1.000
_cell.length_c   1.000
_cell.angle_alpha   90.00
_cell.angle_beta   90.00
_cell.angle_gamma   90.00
#
_symmetry.space_group_name_H-M   'P 1'
#
loop_
_entity.id
_entity.type
_entity.pdbx_description
1 polymer ?
#
loop_
_entity_poly.entity_id
_entity_poly.type
_entity_poly.pdbx_seq_one_letter_code
_entity_poly.pdbx_strand_id
1 'polypeptide(L)'
;MIPFGDFKVVLLDEADYLSPNAQAALRGVMEEYHTTSRFILTCNYPNRVIPALHSRCQGFHIAKIDQTEFTARVAEILITEGVTPDLDTLDTYVKATYPDLRKCINTVQMNCQDGSLLKPNEGDTGEADWKLDMVELFKAGKIQDARKLLCGAVRPEEMEEIYRWLYDNIELFGDNEKQDTAVLTNKQGLVDHTLVADPEINLAATLIRLARL
;
A
#
# COMPACT_ATOMS: atom_id res chain seq x y z
N MET A 1 4.16 -35.82 -14.88
CA MET A 1 3.14 -34.76 -14.73
C MET A 1 1.80 -35.45 -14.58
N ILE A 2 1.18 -35.37 -13.39
CA ILE A 2 -0.12 -35.99 -13.12
C ILE A 2 -1.17 -34.99 -13.57
N PRO A 3 -2.04 -35.26 -14.56
CA PRO A 3 -3.10 -34.37 -14.94
C PRO A 3 -4.18 -34.41 -13.84
N PHE A 4 -4.28 -33.36 -13.05
CA PHE A 4 -5.43 -33.13 -12.20
C PHE A 4 -6.50 -32.42 -13.05
N GLY A 5 -7.50 -33.14 -13.54
CA GLY A 5 -8.61 -32.61 -14.31
C GLY A 5 -8.42 -32.60 -15.81
N ASP A 6 -9.46 -32.16 -16.55
CA ASP A 6 -9.54 -32.16 -18.00
C ASP A 6 -8.67 -31.10 -18.70
N PHE A 7 -8.15 -30.11 -17.90
CA PHE A 7 -7.41 -28.97 -18.44
C PHE A 7 -6.11 -28.72 -17.67
N LYS A 8 -5.11 -28.23 -18.38
CA LYS A 8 -3.91 -27.61 -17.77
C LYS A 8 -4.23 -26.18 -17.37
N VAL A 9 -3.86 -25.77 -16.18
CA VAL A 9 -3.95 -24.37 -15.75
C VAL A 9 -2.57 -23.73 -15.85
N VAL A 10 -2.49 -22.64 -16.60
CA VAL A 10 -1.29 -21.84 -16.76
C VAL A 10 -1.53 -20.50 -16.05
N LEU A 11 -0.80 -20.27 -14.95
CA LEU A 11 -0.82 -19.00 -14.22
C LEU A 11 0.35 -18.14 -14.71
N LEU A 12 0.05 -16.95 -15.18
CA LEU A 12 1.01 -15.91 -15.54
C LEU A 12 0.82 -14.75 -14.56
N ASP A 13 1.68 -14.74 -13.55
CA ASP A 13 1.70 -13.68 -12.54
C ASP A 13 2.42 -12.46 -13.12
N GLU A 14 1.93 -11.25 -12.76
CA GLU A 14 2.48 -9.98 -13.24
C GLU A 14 2.55 -9.87 -14.77
N ALA A 15 1.49 -10.26 -15.46
CA ALA A 15 1.45 -10.29 -16.93
C ALA A 15 1.62 -8.91 -17.60
N ASP A 16 1.44 -7.82 -16.86
CA ASP A 16 1.70 -6.45 -17.28
C ASP A 16 3.20 -6.12 -17.49
N TYR A 17 4.11 -6.97 -16.97
CA TYR A 17 5.54 -6.87 -17.25
C TYR A 17 5.98 -7.59 -18.53
N LEU A 18 5.10 -8.35 -19.18
CA LEU A 18 5.40 -8.95 -20.48
C LEU A 18 5.57 -7.85 -21.55
N SER A 19 6.61 -8.00 -22.38
CA SER A 19 6.78 -7.10 -23.52
C SER A 19 5.59 -7.20 -24.49
N PRO A 20 5.29 -6.16 -25.29
CA PRO A 20 4.21 -6.21 -26.27
C PRO A 20 4.30 -7.39 -27.24
N ASN A 21 5.52 -7.77 -27.64
CA ASN A 21 5.76 -8.94 -28.50
C ASN A 21 5.45 -10.27 -27.78
N ALA A 22 5.81 -10.40 -26.51
CA ALA A 22 5.47 -11.56 -25.69
C ALA A 22 3.96 -11.68 -25.48
N GLN A 23 3.27 -10.57 -25.24
CA GLN A 23 1.81 -10.56 -25.13
C GLN A 23 1.13 -10.94 -26.46
N ALA A 24 1.66 -10.49 -27.60
CA ALA A 24 1.15 -10.88 -28.91
C ALA A 24 1.36 -12.39 -29.19
N ALA A 25 2.50 -12.95 -28.79
CA ALA A 25 2.76 -14.38 -28.88
C ALA A 25 1.82 -15.19 -27.97
N LEU A 26 1.63 -14.72 -26.72
CA LEU A 26 0.71 -15.33 -25.75
C LEU A 26 -0.72 -15.42 -26.31
N ARG A 27 -1.19 -14.39 -27.02
CA ARG A 27 -2.48 -14.43 -27.70
C ARG A 27 -2.58 -15.65 -28.62
N GLY A 28 -1.56 -15.91 -29.43
CA GLY A 28 -1.52 -17.07 -30.33
C GLY A 28 -1.57 -18.39 -29.57
N VAL A 29 -0.79 -18.50 -28.50
CA VAL A 29 -0.78 -19.66 -27.61
C VAL A 29 -2.16 -19.90 -26.97
N MET A 30 -2.83 -18.87 -26.50
CA MET A 30 -4.18 -18.98 -25.93
C MET A 30 -5.20 -19.49 -26.98
N GLU A 31 -5.08 -19.03 -28.22
CA GLU A 31 -5.94 -19.48 -29.31
C GLU A 31 -5.66 -20.96 -29.72
N GLU A 32 -4.41 -21.35 -29.75
CA GLU A 32 -4.01 -22.71 -30.11
C GLU A 32 -4.40 -23.76 -29.06
N TYR A 33 -4.22 -23.44 -27.79
CA TYR A 33 -4.38 -24.39 -26.69
C TYR A 33 -5.67 -24.23 -25.86
N HIS A 34 -6.66 -23.46 -26.34
CA HIS A 34 -7.90 -23.19 -25.62
C HIS A 34 -8.71 -24.46 -25.24
N THR A 35 -8.57 -25.57 -26.00
CA THR A 35 -9.26 -26.83 -25.73
C THR A 35 -8.65 -27.62 -24.58
N THR A 36 -7.33 -27.48 -24.36
CA THR A 36 -6.56 -28.28 -23.39
C THR A 36 -6.02 -27.47 -22.22
N SER A 37 -6.06 -26.15 -22.31
CA SER A 37 -5.45 -25.26 -21.31
C SER A 37 -6.38 -24.12 -20.93
N ARG A 38 -6.22 -23.67 -19.67
CA ARG A 38 -6.86 -22.45 -19.14
C ARG A 38 -5.77 -21.51 -18.65
N PHE A 39 -5.94 -20.23 -18.92
CA PHE A 39 -4.95 -19.21 -18.59
C PHE A 39 -5.52 -18.29 -17.52
N ILE A 40 -4.73 -18.04 -16.49
CA ILE A 40 -5.00 -17.05 -15.44
C ILE A 40 -3.87 -16.05 -15.54
N LEU A 41 -4.23 -14.76 -15.73
CA LEU A 41 -3.29 -13.66 -15.78
C LEU A 41 -3.57 -12.76 -14.59
N THR A 42 -2.54 -12.40 -13.82
CA THR A 42 -2.63 -11.35 -12.81
C THR A 42 -1.89 -10.11 -13.30
N CYS A 43 -2.34 -8.93 -12.92
CA CYS A 43 -1.66 -7.68 -13.22
C CYS A 43 -2.05 -6.59 -12.22
N ASN A 44 -1.12 -5.66 -11.98
CA ASN A 44 -1.37 -4.44 -11.20
C ASN A 44 -1.81 -3.29 -12.12
N TYR A 45 -1.38 -3.28 -13.36
CA TYR A 45 -1.65 -2.23 -14.34
C TYR A 45 -2.37 -2.79 -15.57
N PRO A 46 -3.72 -2.93 -15.53
CA PRO A 46 -4.49 -3.49 -16.64
C PRO A 46 -4.28 -2.76 -17.97
N ASN A 47 -3.99 -1.45 -17.93
CA ASN A 47 -3.72 -0.62 -19.10
C ASN A 47 -2.41 -1.00 -19.83
N ARG A 48 -1.50 -1.77 -19.20
CA ARG A 48 -0.29 -2.31 -19.84
C ARG A 48 -0.52 -3.64 -20.54
N VAL A 49 -1.66 -4.28 -20.28
CA VAL A 49 -2.07 -5.51 -20.98
C VAL A 49 -2.78 -5.14 -22.28
N ILE A 50 -2.36 -5.74 -23.40
CA ILE A 50 -2.93 -5.39 -24.70
C ILE A 50 -4.42 -5.76 -24.82
N PRO A 51 -5.24 -4.98 -25.55
CA PRO A 51 -6.68 -5.25 -25.72
C PRO A 51 -6.99 -6.65 -26.25
N ALA A 52 -6.08 -7.22 -27.05
CA ALA A 52 -6.23 -8.55 -27.61
C ALA A 52 -6.21 -9.66 -26.54
N LEU A 53 -5.52 -9.50 -25.41
CA LEU A 53 -5.59 -10.41 -24.27
C LEU A 53 -6.83 -10.15 -23.43
N HIS A 54 -7.18 -8.88 -23.17
CA HIS A 54 -8.42 -8.53 -22.48
C HIS A 54 -9.66 -9.14 -23.10
N SER A 55 -9.76 -9.13 -24.43
CA SER A 55 -10.91 -9.71 -25.16
C SER A 55 -11.04 -11.24 -25.05
N ARG A 56 -9.99 -11.92 -24.58
CA ARG A 56 -9.93 -13.38 -24.44
C ARG A 56 -10.01 -13.85 -22.98
N CYS A 57 -10.02 -12.91 -22.05
CA CYS A 57 -10.09 -13.18 -20.62
C CYS A 57 -11.36 -12.59 -20.03
N GLN A 58 -11.92 -13.28 -19.05
CA GLN A 58 -12.89 -12.66 -18.14
C GLN A 58 -12.12 -11.83 -17.13
N GLY A 59 -12.34 -10.53 -17.13
CA GLY A 59 -11.69 -9.62 -16.17
C GLY A 59 -12.40 -9.62 -14.82
N PHE A 60 -11.60 -9.70 -13.74
CA PHE A 60 -12.03 -9.53 -12.36
C PHE A 60 -11.21 -8.39 -11.76
N HIS A 61 -11.88 -7.35 -11.33
CA HIS A 61 -11.24 -6.25 -10.61
C HIS A 61 -11.24 -6.55 -9.12
N ILE A 62 -10.03 -6.69 -8.54
CA ILE A 62 -9.85 -6.87 -7.10
C ILE A 62 -9.68 -5.47 -6.52
N ALA A 63 -10.72 -5.00 -5.84
CA ALA A 63 -10.69 -3.70 -5.17
C ALA A 63 -9.81 -3.74 -3.92
N LYS A 64 -9.40 -2.54 -3.48
CA LYS A 64 -8.74 -2.33 -2.20
C LYS A 64 -9.66 -2.85 -1.08
N ILE A 65 -9.13 -3.68 -0.20
CA ILE A 65 -9.86 -4.21 0.95
C ILE A 65 -10.20 -3.07 1.93
N ASP A 66 -11.32 -3.16 2.59
CA ASP A 66 -11.68 -2.24 3.67
C ASP A 66 -10.67 -2.29 4.82
N GLN A 67 -10.36 -1.15 5.42
CA GLN A 67 -9.33 -1.06 6.46
C GLN A 67 -9.73 -1.84 7.72
N THR A 68 -11.03 -1.92 8.03
CA THR A 68 -11.53 -2.71 9.18
C THR A 68 -11.31 -4.21 8.94
N GLU A 69 -11.64 -4.70 7.75
CA GLU A 69 -11.40 -6.10 7.37
C GLU A 69 -9.90 -6.41 7.29
N PHE A 70 -9.09 -5.47 6.81
CA PHE A 70 -7.63 -5.58 6.81
C PHE A 70 -7.09 -5.73 8.24
N THR A 71 -7.51 -4.85 9.15
CA THR A 71 -7.11 -4.90 10.56
C THR A 71 -7.55 -6.20 11.22
N ALA A 72 -8.78 -6.63 10.99
CA ALA A 72 -9.30 -7.89 11.51
C ALA A 72 -8.47 -9.09 11.04
N ARG A 73 -8.06 -9.10 9.76
CA ARG A 73 -7.22 -10.18 9.21
C ARG A 73 -5.84 -10.23 9.85
N VAL A 74 -5.19 -9.07 10.06
CA VAL A 74 -3.89 -9.02 10.75
C VAL A 74 -4.01 -9.48 12.19
N ALA A 75 -5.07 -9.04 12.90
CA ALA A 75 -5.35 -9.48 14.27
C ALA A 75 -5.58 -11.01 14.35
N GLU A 76 -6.34 -11.59 13.43
CA GLU A 76 -6.56 -13.04 13.36
C GLU A 76 -5.25 -13.81 13.18
N ILE A 77 -4.35 -13.33 12.31
CA ILE A 77 -3.04 -13.95 12.11
C ILE A 77 -2.23 -13.91 13.40
N LEU A 78 -2.15 -12.74 14.07
CA LEU A 78 -1.43 -12.58 15.34
C LEU A 78 -1.96 -13.54 16.42
N ILE A 79 -3.28 -13.60 16.60
CA ILE A 79 -3.91 -14.49 17.58
C ILE A 79 -3.60 -15.95 17.26
N THR A 80 -3.64 -16.34 15.98
CA THR A 80 -3.33 -17.71 15.54
C THR A 80 -1.87 -18.08 15.83
N GLU A 81 -0.96 -17.13 15.72
CA GLU A 81 0.45 -17.30 16.06
C GLU A 81 0.74 -17.13 17.58
N GLY A 82 -0.31 -16.98 18.40
CA GLY A 82 -0.17 -16.88 19.86
C GLY A 82 0.26 -15.50 20.35
N VAL A 83 0.15 -14.47 19.51
CA VAL A 83 0.46 -13.09 19.88
C VAL A 83 -0.84 -12.36 20.22
N THR A 84 -0.89 -11.72 21.38
CA THR A 84 -2.03 -10.89 21.78
C THR A 84 -1.70 -9.42 21.45
N PRO A 85 -2.28 -8.85 20.38
CA PRO A 85 -1.99 -7.48 20.02
C PRO A 85 -2.77 -6.50 20.92
N ASP A 86 -2.11 -5.43 21.34
CA ASP A 86 -2.81 -4.22 21.78
C ASP A 86 -3.43 -3.54 20.57
N LEU A 87 -4.73 -3.16 20.66
CA LEU A 87 -5.47 -2.63 19.52
C LEU A 87 -4.92 -1.31 18.99
N ASP A 88 -4.40 -0.45 19.90
CA ASP A 88 -3.84 0.85 19.49
C ASP A 88 -2.48 0.68 18.80
N THR A 89 -1.67 -0.26 19.30
CA THR A 89 -0.41 -0.65 18.67
C THR A 89 -0.66 -1.26 17.29
N LEU A 90 -1.62 -2.19 17.17
CA LEU A 90 -1.99 -2.79 15.89
C LEU A 90 -2.48 -1.74 14.88
N ASP A 91 -3.34 -0.81 15.30
CA ASP A 91 -3.83 0.29 14.47
C ASP A 91 -2.67 1.15 13.91
N THR A 92 -1.63 1.37 14.71
CA THR A 92 -0.44 2.10 14.25
C THR A 92 0.27 1.37 13.12
N TYR A 93 0.49 0.05 13.25
CA TYR A 93 1.08 -0.76 12.18
C TYR A 93 0.22 -0.82 10.92
N VAL A 94 -1.08 -0.97 11.10
CA VAL A 94 -2.04 -0.96 9.97
C VAL A 94 -1.98 0.37 9.24
N LYS A 95 -2.07 1.51 9.92
CA LYS A 95 -2.01 2.84 9.30
C LYS A 95 -0.70 3.12 8.56
N ALA A 96 0.41 2.57 9.05
CA ALA A 96 1.71 2.74 8.40
C ALA A 96 1.85 1.92 7.10
N THR A 97 1.12 0.79 6.98
CA THR A 97 1.36 -0.19 5.92
C THR A 97 0.19 -0.38 4.97
N TYR A 98 -1.04 -0.01 5.37
CA TYR A 98 -2.23 -0.15 4.53
C TYR A 98 -2.06 0.58 3.19
N PRO A 99 -2.46 -0.01 2.04
CA PRO A 99 -3.21 -1.26 1.87
C PRO A 99 -2.33 -2.50 1.65
N ASP A 100 -1.04 -2.46 1.87
CA ASP A 100 -0.11 -3.57 1.62
C ASP A 100 -0.11 -4.57 2.79
N LEU A 101 -0.95 -5.62 2.66
CA LEU A 101 -1.07 -6.66 3.68
C LEU A 101 0.23 -7.44 3.88
N ARG A 102 1.00 -7.68 2.81
CA ARG A 102 2.28 -8.39 2.89
C ARG A 102 3.28 -7.57 3.71
N LYS A 103 3.40 -6.27 3.41
CA LYS A 103 4.25 -5.36 4.17
C LYS A 103 3.81 -5.31 5.63
N CYS A 104 2.50 -5.22 5.89
CA CYS A 104 1.96 -5.20 7.25
C CYS A 104 2.36 -6.45 8.04
N ILE A 105 2.12 -7.64 7.49
CA ILE A 105 2.46 -8.91 8.15
C ILE A 105 3.96 -9.00 8.43
N ASN A 106 4.81 -8.65 7.46
CA ASN A 106 6.26 -8.68 7.63
C ASN A 106 6.71 -7.72 8.74
N THR A 107 6.19 -6.47 8.73
CA THR A 107 6.55 -5.47 9.74
C THR A 107 6.09 -5.90 11.13
N VAL A 108 4.87 -6.41 11.25
CA VAL A 108 4.32 -6.92 12.52
C VAL A 108 5.12 -8.12 13.01
N GLN A 109 5.46 -9.07 12.13
CA GLN A 109 6.28 -10.24 12.48
C GLN A 109 7.66 -9.86 13.03
N MET A 110 8.30 -8.86 12.42
CA MET A 110 9.61 -8.36 12.90
C MET A 110 9.52 -7.70 14.28
N ASN A 111 8.35 -7.17 14.64
CA ASN A 111 8.13 -6.47 15.91
C ASN A 111 7.37 -7.31 16.95
N CYS A 112 7.21 -8.62 16.72
CA CYS A 112 6.68 -9.53 17.72
C CYS A 112 7.81 -10.13 18.56
N GLN A 113 7.70 -10.02 19.89
CA GLN A 113 8.64 -10.61 20.83
C GLN A 113 7.85 -11.21 22.02
N ASP A 114 8.25 -12.41 22.44
CA ASP A 114 7.70 -13.09 23.62
C ASP A 114 6.16 -13.17 23.66
N GLY A 115 5.52 -13.36 22.50
CA GLY A 115 4.06 -13.43 22.38
C GLY A 115 3.34 -12.09 22.47
N SER A 116 4.06 -10.99 22.36
CA SER A 116 3.52 -9.62 22.37
C SER A 116 3.96 -8.85 21.13
N LEU A 117 3.08 -7.99 20.61
CA LEU A 117 3.42 -7.01 19.59
C LEU A 117 4.02 -5.78 20.28
N LEU A 118 5.29 -5.50 20.01
CA LEU A 118 5.98 -4.33 20.55
C LEU A 118 5.42 -3.04 19.95
N LYS A 119 5.43 -1.96 20.72
CA LYS A 119 5.17 -0.63 20.17
C LYS A 119 6.28 -0.24 19.21
N PRO A 120 5.97 0.55 18.17
CA PRO A 120 7.02 1.22 17.39
C PRO A 120 8.00 1.89 18.35
N ASN A 121 9.27 1.95 18.02
CA ASN A 121 10.35 2.48 18.88
C ASN A 121 10.78 1.64 20.10
N GLU A 122 10.11 0.55 20.43
CA GLU A 122 10.58 -0.38 21.47
C GLU A 122 11.43 -1.55 20.90
N GLY A 123 11.37 -1.76 19.57
CA GLY A 123 12.14 -2.76 18.86
C GLY A 123 13.39 -2.16 18.22
N ASP A 124 14.56 -2.78 18.44
CA ASP A 124 15.82 -2.44 17.77
C ASP A 124 15.82 -3.00 16.33
N THR A 125 14.89 -2.52 15.50
CA THR A 125 14.77 -2.88 14.09
C THR A 125 15.56 -1.89 13.26
N GLY A 126 16.70 -2.32 12.75
CA GLY A 126 17.78 -1.54 12.14
C GLY A 126 17.49 -0.69 10.89
N GLU A 127 16.25 -0.47 10.53
CA GLU A 127 15.75 0.62 9.67
C GLU A 127 14.46 1.13 10.32
N ALA A 128 14.55 2.27 11.00
CA ALA A 128 13.38 2.99 11.51
C ALA A 128 12.41 3.21 10.35
N ASP A 129 11.28 2.50 10.34
CA ASP A 129 10.23 2.79 9.35
C ASP A 129 9.60 4.13 9.75
N TRP A 130 10.08 5.21 9.14
CA TRP A 130 9.61 6.57 9.36
C TRP A 130 8.07 6.70 9.29
N LYS A 131 7.41 5.74 8.62
CA LYS A 131 5.94 5.69 8.54
C LYS A 131 5.30 5.40 9.89
N LEU A 132 5.91 4.54 10.71
CA LEU A 132 5.43 4.25 12.06
C LEU A 132 5.54 5.47 12.97
N ASP A 133 6.72 6.11 12.98
CA ASP A 133 6.95 7.33 13.75
C ASP A 133 6.01 8.46 13.31
N MET A 134 5.79 8.58 11.99
CA MET A 134 4.85 9.55 11.44
C MET A 134 3.43 9.32 11.95
N VAL A 135 2.94 8.06 11.95
CA VAL A 135 1.59 7.73 12.46
C VAL A 135 1.44 8.15 13.91
N GLU A 136 2.43 7.85 14.77
CA GLU A 136 2.39 8.23 16.18
C GLU A 136 2.37 9.75 16.38
N LEU A 137 3.19 10.47 15.62
CA LEU A 137 3.23 11.93 15.68
C LEU A 137 1.91 12.57 15.22
N PHE A 138 1.28 12.00 14.17
CA PHE A 138 -0.04 12.48 13.72
C PHE A 138 -1.14 12.15 14.74
N LYS A 139 -1.17 10.94 15.31
CA LYS A 139 -2.10 10.58 16.40
C LYS A 139 -1.96 11.51 17.61
N ALA A 140 -0.72 11.93 17.92
CA ALA A 140 -0.45 12.86 19.00
C ALA A 140 -0.71 14.34 18.64
N GLY A 141 -1.14 14.66 17.41
CA GLY A 141 -1.33 16.02 16.91
C GLY A 141 -0.03 16.82 16.72
N LYS A 142 1.13 16.14 16.69
CA LYS A 142 2.46 16.76 16.57
C LYS A 142 2.91 16.87 15.12
N ILE A 143 2.09 17.45 14.26
CA ILE A 143 2.35 17.53 12.80
C ILE A 143 3.65 18.27 12.48
N GLN A 144 4.05 19.26 13.28
CA GLN A 144 5.32 19.98 13.09
C GLN A 144 6.56 19.09 13.33
N ASP A 145 6.47 18.14 14.26
CA ASP A 145 7.55 17.19 14.50
C ASP A 145 7.56 16.10 13.42
N ALA A 146 6.39 15.65 12.95
CA ALA A 146 6.27 14.80 11.78
C ALA A 146 6.91 15.45 10.55
N ARG A 147 6.72 16.75 10.31
CA ARG A 147 7.38 17.48 9.23
C ARG A 147 8.91 17.40 9.32
N LYS A 148 9.47 17.62 10.52
CA LYS A 148 10.94 17.56 10.70
C LYS A 148 11.49 16.16 10.44
N LEU A 149 10.76 15.14 10.89
CA LEU A 149 11.12 13.74 10.65
C LEU A 149 11.08 13.41 9.15
N LEU A 150 10.00 13.73 8.46
CA LEU A 150 9.81 13.43 7.04
C LEU A 150 10.86 14.15 6.16
N CYS A 151 11.11 15.43 6.40
CA CYS A 151 12.12 16.18 5.65
C CYS A 151 13.55 15.70 5.91
N GLY A 152 13.83 15.00 7.01
CA GLY A 152 15.16 14.46 7.33
C GLY A 152 15.38 13.00 6.92
N ALA A 153 14.31 12.21 6.81
CA ALA A 153 14.38 10.76 6.66
C ALA A 153 13.93 10.24 5.29
N VAL A 154 13.07 11.00 4.58
CA VAL A 154 12.41 10.51 3.36
C VAL A 154 13.16 10.95 2.12
N ARG A 155 13.37 10.01 1.20
CA ARG A 155 13.99 10.31 -0.10
C ARG A 155 13.02 11.05 -1.01
N PRO A 156 13.51 11.90 -1.95
CA PRO A 156 12.64 12.62 -2.88
C PRO A 156 11.66 11.72 -3.66
N GLU A 157 12.09 10.52 -4.03
CA GLU A 157 11.30 9.55 -4.79
C GLU A 157 10.13 8.97 -3.96
N GLU A 158 10.24 8.98 -2.63
CA GLU A 158 9.25 8.45 -1.70
C GLU A 158 8.25 9.53 -1.25
N MET A 159 8.54 10.82 -1.51
CA MET A 159 7.70 11.93 -1.05
C MET A 159 6.29 11.92 -1.64
N GLU A 160 6.11 11.37 -2.86
CA GLU A 160 4.78 11.21 -3.46
C GLU A 160 3.91 10.23 -2.67
N GLU A 161 4.51 9.19 -2.07
CA GLU A 161 3.79 8.23 -1.23
C GLU A 161 3.20 8.88 0.02
N ILE A 162 3.82 9.95 0.53
CA ILE A 162 3.34 10.69 1.70
C ILE A 162 1.99 11.35 1.41
N TYR A 163 1.82 11.97 0.24
CA TYR A 163 0.55 12.57 -0.16
C TYR A 163 -0.56 11.51 -0.25
N ARG A 164 -0.23 10.32 -0.73
CA ARG A 164 -1.17 9.21 -0.77
C ARG A 164 -1.51 8.74 0.64
N TRP A 165 -0.52 8.58 1.50
CA TRP A 165 -0.71 8.21 2.89
C TRP A 165 -1.57 9.22 3.67
N LEU A 166 -1.33 10.53 3.49
CA LEU A 166 -2.13 11.59 4.09
C LEU A 166 -3.60 11.51 3.69
N TYR A 167 -3.89 11.16 2.44
CA TYR A 167 -5.24 10.96 1.96
C TYR A 167 -5.89 9.70 2.54
N ASP A 168 -5.15 8.60 2.60
CA ASP A 168 -5.66 7.32 3.12
C ASP A 168 -5.92 7.34 4.64
N ASN A 169 -5.33 8.30 5.37
CA ASN A 169 -5.48 8.48 6.81
C ASN A 169 -6.10 9.85 7.18
N ILE A 170 -7.07 10.29 6.38
CA ILE A 170 -7.67 11.61 6.50
C ILE A 170 -8.38 11.84 7.84
N GLU A 171 -8.85 10.77 8.49
CA GLU A 171 -9.49 10.82 9.80
C GLU A 171 -8.58 11.35 10.92
N LEU A 172 -7.25 11.32 10.75
CA LEU A 172 -6.29 11.86 11.70
C LEU A 172 -6.35 13.40 11.83
N PHE A 173 -7.02 14.08 10.89
CA PHE A 173 -7.14 15.54 10.90
C PHE A 173 -8.35 16.05 11.69
N GLY A 174 -9.21 15.17 12.20
CA GLY A 174 -10.33 15.53 13.09
C GLY A 174 -11.70 15.44 12.43
N ASP A 175 -12.52 16.49 12.57
CA ASP A 175 -13.89 16.53 12.06
C ASP A 175 -13.96 16.66 10.53
N ASN A 176 -15.16 16.49 9.97
CA ASN A 176 -15.39 16.49 8.53
C ASN A 176 -14.91 17.77 7.83
N GLU A 177 -15.07 18.95 8.47
CA GLU A 177 -14.67 20.23 7.87
C GLU A 177 -13.13 20.32 7.74
N LYS A 178 -12.43 19.84 8.76
CA LYS A 178 -10.96 19.75 8.75
C LYS A 178 -10.47 18.69 7.75
N GLN A 179 -11.16 17.55 7.68
CA GLN A 179 -10.85 16.50 6.71
C GLN A 179 -11.00 17.01 5.26
N ASP A 180 -12.08 17.73 4.95
CA ASP A 180 -12.30 18.31 3.62
C ASP A 180 -11.18 19.32 3.29
N THR A 181 -10.83 20.17 4.23
CA THR A 181 -9.73 21.15 4.08
C THR A 181 -8.38 20.43 3.89
N ALA A 182 -8.16 19.34 4.62
CA ALA A 182 -6.95 18.53 4.49
C ALA A 182 -6.86 17.88 3.09
N VAL A 183 -7.97 17.34 2.56
CA VAL A 183 -8.02 16.78 1.18
C VAL A 183 -7.64 17.85 0.15
N LEU A 184 -8.23 19.05 0.25
CA LEU A 184 -7.95 20.14 -0.69
C LEU A 184 -6.48 20.60 -0.61
N THR A 185 -5.95 20.70 0.61
CA THR A 185 -4.56 21.09 0.85
C THR A 185 -3.60 20.03 0.32
N ASN A 186 -3.88 18.76 0.58
CA ASN A 186 -3.10 17.63 0.11
C ASN A 186 -3.09 17.54 -1.42
N LYS A 187 -4.26 17.68 -2.05
CA LYS A 187 -4.39 17.72 -3.52
C LYS A 187 -3.56 18.83 -4.13
N GLN A 188 -3.58 20.04 -3.54
CA GLN A 188 -2.77 21.14 -4.03
C GLN A 188 -1.28 20.83 -3.90
N GLY A 189 -0.84 20.30 -2.75
CA GLY A 189 0.54 19.88 -2.55
C GLY A 189 1.01 18.83 -3.56
N LEU A 190 0.17 17.83 -3.86
CA LEU A 190 0.48 16.80 -4.86
C LEU A 190 0.62 17.38 -6.28
N VAL A 191 -0.24 18.34 -6.67
CA VAL A 191 -0.14 19.02 -7.96
C VAL A 191 1.14 19.85 -8.02
N ASP A 192 1.42 20.62 -6.98
CA ASP A 192 2.63 21.46 -6.91
C ASP A 192 3.90 20.61 -6.91
N HIS A 193 3.87 19.40 -6.34
CA HIS A 193 5.00 18.46 -6.28
C HIS A 193 5.58 18.14 -7.66
N THR A 194 4.74 18.05 -8.68
CA THR A 194 5.18 17.78 -10.06
C THR A 194 5.78 19.00 -10.77
N LEU A 195 5.64 20.19 -10.20
CA LEU A 195 6.01 21.46 -10.82
C LEU A 195 7.18 22.15 -10.12
N VAL A 196 7.49 21.80 -8.86
CA VAL A 196 8.55 22.46 -8.08
C VAL A 196 9.91 21.82 -8.34
N ALA A 197 10.95 22.64 -8.21
CA ALA A 197 12.32 22.17 -8.34
C ALA A 197 12.81 21.40 -7.11
N ASP A 198 12.18 21.61 -5.95
CA ASP A 198 12.55 20.97 -4.69
C ASP A 198 11.28 20.35 -4.01
N PRO A 199 11.12 19.02 -4.11
CA PRO A 199 10.00 18.31 -3.53
C PRO A 199 9.89 18.43 -2.00
N GLU A 200 11.02 18.54 -1.30
CA GLU A 200 11.06 18.65 0.16
C GLU A 200 10.44 19.97 0.63
N ILE A 201 10.77 21.08 -0.02
CA ILE A 201 10.19 22.39 0.31
C ILE A 201 8.67 22.37 0.12
N ASN A 202 8.18 21.75 -0.95
CA ASN A 202 6.75 21.64 -1.23
C ASN A 202 6.04 20.79 -0.17
N LEU A 203 6.61 19.62 0.17
CA LEU A 203 6.08 18.76 1.22
C LEU A 203 6.04 19.48 2.57
N ALA A 204 7.14 20.16 2.94
CA ALA A 204 7.21 20.94 4.17
C ALA A 204 6.13 22.03 4.22
N ALA A 205 5.91 22.76 3.12
CA ALA A 205 4.86 23.76 3.02
C ALA A 205 3.46 23.17 3.17
N THR A 206 3.21 22.02 2.56
CA THR A 206 1.94 21.30 2.68
C THR A 206 1.67 20.87 4.12
N LEU A 207 2.65 20.26 4.78
CA LEU A 207 2.53 19.82 6.18
C LEU A 207 2.35 21.01 7.14
N ILE A 208 2.96 22.17 6.88
CA ILE A 208 2.71 23.40 7.66
C ILE A 208 1.25 23.86 7.52
N ARG A 209 0.66 23.77 6.34
CA ARG A 209 -0.76 24.10 6.13
C ARG A 209 -1.67 23.12 6.87
N LEU A 210 -1.39 21.84 6.77
CA LEU A 210 -2.13 20.78 7.46
C LEU A 210 -2.05 20.91 9.00
N ALA A 211 -0.90 21.32 9.53
CA ALA A 211 -0.70 21.52 10.96
C ALA A 211 -1.49 22.72 11.56
N ARG A 212 -2.12 23.53 10.73
CA ARG A 212 -2.93 24.68 11.14
C ARG A 212 -4.43 24.40 11.16
N LEU A 213 -4.83 23.19 10.77
CA LEU A 213 -6.22 22.71 10.84
C LEU A 213 -6.59 22.29 12.27
#